data_046b5561c5ab013ae0053323085cc72c
#
_entry.id   046b5561c5ab013ae0053323085cc72c
#
_cell.length_a   1.000
_cell.length_b   1.000
_cell.length_c   1.000
_cell.angle_alpha   90.00
_cell.angle_beta   90.00
_cell.angle_gamma   90.00
#
_symmetry.space_group_name_H-M   'P 1'
#
loop_
_entity.id
_entity.type
_entity.pdbx_description
1 polymer ?
#
loop_
_entity_poly.entity_id
_entity_poly.type
_entity_poly.pdbx_seq_one_letter_code
_entity_poly.pdbx_strand_id
1 'polypeptide(L)'
;YDTDWQDACSRTALSQNHQLSIQRTGADGSSIGAFLNFTDQQGILLNSYYKRVNAKVSYDDNPTKWLSTSVNMLVNHTWGNRTSDNPYSQGGLRTMIEQVPFLPVSLNGEYMQNNMIRTTAILKDKNDPSRGYQGFQPEGVGNPVEIFKRVESMSYNTQIFGNAALTFHLLKGLDLKTQVGVDYHNGR
;
A
#
# COMPACT_ATOMS: atom_id res chain seq x y z
N TYR A 1 -16.83 -28.06 12.53
CA TYR A 1 -16.57 -26.92 11.67
C TYR A 1 -15.71 -27.35 10.50
N ASP A 2 -15.86 -26.70 9.38
CA ASP A 2 -15.04 -26.85 8.16
C ASP A 2 -14.80 -25.44 7.62
N THR A 3 -13.83 -24.75 8.21
CA THR A 3 -13.55 -23.35 7.94
C THR A 3 -12.56 -23.23 6.78
N ASP A 4 -12.99 -22.65 5.67
CA ASP A 4 -12.11 -22.16 4.64
C ASP A 4 -11.47 -20.83 5.09
N TRP A 5 -10.24 -20.94 5.57
CA TRP A 5 -9.51 -19.78 6.08
C TRP A 5 -9.08 -18.82 4.97
N GLN A 6 -8.93 -19.31 3.75
CA GLN A 6 -8.60 -18.45 2.61
C GLN A 6 -9.79 -17.58 2.24
N ASP A 7 -10.98 -18.17 2.19
CA ASP A 7 -12.22 -17.40 1.96
C ASP A 7 -12.50 -16.44 3.11
N ALA A 8 -12.37 -16.91 4.36
CA ALA A 8 -12.60 -16.09 5.55
C ALA A 8 -11.66 -14.87 5.67
N CYS A 9 -10.46 -14.93 5.07
CA CYS A 9 -9.44 -13.87 5.08
C CYS A 9 -9.46 -13.03 3.81
N SER A 10 -10.24 -13.41 2.81
CA SER A 10 -10.29 -12.78 1.50
C SER A 10 -11.56 -11.95 1.31
N ARG A 11 -11.51 -11.06 0.34
CA ARG A 11 -12.66 -10.28 -0.13
C ARG A 11 -12.55 -9.99 -1.62
N THR A 12 -13.67 -9.68 -2.24
CA THR A 12 -13.66 -9.03 -3.55
C THR A 12 -13.01 -7.66 -3.42
N ALA A 13 -11.94 -7.43 -4.16
CA ALA A 13 -11.17 -6.20 -4.14
C ALA A 13 -11.61 -5.27 -5.28
N LEU A 14 -11.86 -4.00 -4.94
CA LEU A 14 -12.17 -2.96 -5.91
C LEU A 14 -10.92 -2.11 -6.20
N SER A 15 -10.69 -1.81 -7.47
CA SER A 15 -9.66 -0.87 -7.91
C SER A 15 -10.29 0.27 -8.68
N GLN A 16 -9.94 1.51 -8.33
CA GLN A 16 -10.42 2.73 -8.98
C GLN A 16 -9.24 3.62 -9.35
N ASN A 17 -9.33 4.26 -10.51
CA ASN A 17 -8.37 5.25 -10.96
C ASN A 17 -9.14 6.43 -11.56
N HIS A 18 -8.91 7.62 -11.02
CA HIS A 18 -9.53 8.86 -11.47
C HIS A 18 -8.45 9.83 -11.92
N GLN A 19 -8.60 10.36 -13.11
CA GLN A 19 -7.65 11.28 -13.71
C GLN A 19 -8.36 12.54 -14.20
N LEU A 20 -7.77 13.70 -13.88
CA LEU A 20 -8.16 14.99 -14.40
C LEU A 20 -6.95 15.68 -14.99
N SER A 21 -7.06 16.21 -16.19
CA SER A 21 -6.03 17.02 -16.82
C SER A 21 -6.62 18.26 -17.45
N ILE A 22 -5.95 19.37 -17.27
CA ILE A 22 -6.28 20.66 -17.87
C ILE A 22 -5.02 21.20 -18.50
N GLN A 23 -5.11 21.62 -19.75
CA GLN A 23 -4.00 22.28 -20.44
C GLN A 23 -4.55 23.48 -21.22
N ARG A 24 -3.81 24.59 -21.15
CA ARG A 24 -4.07 25.79 -21.93
C ARG A 24 -2.77 26.26 -22.58
N THR A 25 -2.85 26.63 -23.82
CA THR A 25 -1.75 27.24 -24.58
C THR A 25 -2.23 28.63 -25.05
N GLY A 26 -1.44 29.65 -24.80
CA GLY A 26 -1.67 31.02 -25.26
C GLY A 26 -1.19 31.21 -26.71
N ALA A 27 -1.68 32.24 -27.34
CA ALA A 27 -1.25 32.62 -28.72
C ALA A 27 0.21 33.11 -28.77
N ASP A 28 0.76 33.51 -27.64
CA ASP A 28 2.15 33.93 -27.41
C ASP A 28 3.12 32.75 -27.18
N GLY A 29 2.61 31.51 -27.20
CA GLY A 29 3.39 30.31 -26.94
C GLY A 29 3.52 29.96 -25.45
N SER A 30 2.89 30.73 -24.55
CA SER A 30 2.78 30.35 -23.15
C SER A 30 1.92 29.10 -22.98
N SER A 31 2.27 28.25 -22.03
CA SER A 31 1.45 27.09 -21.72
C SER A 31 1.39 26.85 -20.21
N ILE A 32 0.21 26.43 -19.75
CA ILE A 32 0.00 25.94 -18.39
C ILE A 32 -0.73 24.60 -18.48
N GLY A 33 -0.21 23.63 -17.75
CA GLY A 33 -0.81 22.31 -17.62
C GLY A 33 -0.95 21.92 -16.16
N ALA A 34 -2.09 21.32 -15.80
CA ALA A 34 -2.30 20.70 -14.50
C ALA A 34 -2.84 19.29 -14.71
N PHE A 35 -2.30 18.35 -13.97
CA PHE A 35 -2.68 16.95 -13.98
C PHE A 35 -2.86 16.48 -12.54
N LEU A 36 -3.97 15.80 -12.28
CA LEU A 36 -4.28 15.17 -11.01
C LEU A 36 -4.70 13.73 -11.28
N ASN A 37 -4.11 12.79 -10.55
CA ASN A 37 -4.51 11.39 -10.58
C ASN A 37 -4.70 10.87 -9.16
N PHE A 38 -5.80 10.18 -8.94
CA PHE A 38 -6.10 9.46 -7.70
C PHE A 38 -6.31 7.99 -8.02
N THR A 39 -5.56 7.14 -7.35
CA THR A 39 -5.68 5.68 -7.42
C THR A 39 -6.08 5.15 -6.05
N ASP A 40 -7.11 4.31 -5.99
CA ASP A 40 -7.53 3.56 -4.82
C ASP A 40 -7.60 2.08 -5.19
N GLN A 41 -6.73 1.27 -4.61
CA GLN A 41 -6.65 -0.16 -4.84
C GLN A 41 -6.86 -0.90 -3.52
N GLN A 42 -7.94 -1.63 -3.43
CA GLN A 42 -8.13 -2.58 -2.34
C GLN A 42 -7.36 -3.87 -2.66
N GLY A 43 -6.75 -4.47 -1.64
CA GLY A 43 -6.20 -5.81 -1.76
C GLY A 43 -7.26 -6.89 -1.52
N ILE A 44 -7.01 -8.07 -2.04
CA ILE A 44 -7.88 -9.26 -1.83
C ILE A 44 -7.89 -9.73 -0.38
N LEU A 45 -6.83 -9.49 0.38
CA LEU A 45 -6.78 -9.78 1.80
C LEU A 45 -7.50 -8.70 2.61
N LEU A 46 -8.14 -9.09 3.69
CA LEU A 46 -8.83 -8.17 4.57
C LEU A 46 -7.90 -7.04 5.04
N ASN A 47 -8.44 -5.82 5.13
CA ASN A 47 -7.75 -4.62 5.60
C ASN A 47 -6.49 -4.20 4.80
N SER A 48 -6.22 -4.82 3.66
CA SER A 48 -5.11 -4.42 2.78
C SER A 48 -5.57 -3.42 1.73
N TYR A 49 -4.83 -2.35 1.53
CA TYR A 49 -5.12 -1.33 0.51
C TYR A 49 -3.90 -0.48 0.16
N TYR A 50 -3.95 0.12 -0.99
CA TYR A 50 -2.96 1.08 -1.48
C TYR A 50 -3.68 2.26 -2.12
N LYS A 51 -3.31 3.47 -1.72
CA LYS A 51 -3.84 4.71 -2.29
C LYS A 51 -2.71 5.61 -2.73
N ARG A 52 -2.93 6.32 -3.81
CA ARG A 52 -1.94 7.22 -4.41
C ARG A 52 -2.61 8.46 -4.97
N VAL A 53 -2.03 9.61 -4.69
CA VAL A 53 -2.33 10.89 -5.33
C VAL A 53 -1.09 11.38 -6.05
N ASN A 54 -1.24 11.68 -7.34
CA ASN A 54 -0.21 12.35 -8.14
C ASN A 54 -0.77 13.69 -8.61
N ALA A 55 -0.04 14.75 -8.38
CA ALA A 55 -0.33 16.06 -8.93
C ALA A 55 0.88 16.55 -9.71
N LYS A 56 0.66 17.03 -10.94
CA LYS A 56 1.70 17.64 -11.76
C LYS A 56 1.21 18.99 -12.23
N VAL A 57 2.06 19.99 -12.14
CA VAL A 57 1.86 21.31 -12.72
C VAL A 57 3.04 21.62 -13.62
N SER A 58 2.77 22.08 -14.82
CA SER A 58 3.78 22.58 -15.77
C SER A 58 3.38 23.99 -16.22
N TYR A 59 4.35 24.86 -16.28
CA TYR A 59 4.20 26.23 -16.75
C TYR A 59 5.39 26.59 -17.61
N ASP A 60 5.12 26.96 -18.85
CA ASP A 60 6.10 27.47 -19.80
C ASP A 60 5.63 28.83 -20.31
N ASP A 61 6.50 29.82 -20.31
CA ASP A 61 6.18 31.16 -20.75
C ASP A 61 7.38 31.84 -21.41
N ASN A 62 7.07 32.77 -22.32
CA ASN A 62 8.04 33.62 -23.00
C ASN A 62 7.72 35.08 -22.71
N PRO A 63 7.97 35.58 -21.46
CA PRO A 63 7.59 36.93 -21.06
C PRO A 63 8.22 38.01 -21.93
N THR A 64 9.33 37.70 -22.56
CA THR A 64 10.00 38.60 -23.52
C THR A 64 10.66 37.78 -24.61
N LYS A 65 11.06 38.45 -25.73
CA LYS A 65 11.77 37.80 -26.85
C LYS A 65 13.14 37.22 -26.47
N TRP A 66 13.71 37.66 -25.38
CA TRP A 66 15.03 37.25 -24.90
C TRP A 66 15.01 36.32 -23.70
N LEU A 67 13.81 36.06 -23.12
CA LEU A 67 13.66 35.24 -21.91
C LEU A 67 12.52 34.23 -22.07
N SER A 68 12.83 32.96 -21.88
CA SER A 68 11.87 31.89 -21.69
C SER A 68 11.98 31.33 -20.27
N THR A 69 10.82 31.03 -19.67
CA THR A 69 10.72 30.44 -18.33
C THR A 69 10.00 29.10 -18.42
N SER A 70 10.49 28.14 -17.64
CA SER A 70 9.83 26.82 -17.53
C SER A 70 9.84 26.39 -16.08
N VAL A 71 8.66 25.98 -15.56
CA VAL A 71 8.49 25.45 -14.22
C VAL A 71 7.73 24.15 -14.30
N ASN A 72 8.27 23.10 -13.70
CA ASN A 72 7.59 21.82 -13.57
C ASN A 72 7.62 21.39 -12.10
N MET A 73 6.49 20.95 -11.58
CA MET A 73 6.36 20.40 -10.24
C MET A 73 5.53 19.12 -10.29
N LEU A 74 6.03 18.09 -9.64
CA LEU A 74 5.35 16.81 -9.44
C LEU A 74 5.31 16.52 -7.94
N VAL A 75 4.13 16.24 -7.45
CA VAL A 75 3.90 15.74 -6.09
C VAL A 75 3.29 14.35 -6.20
N ASN A 76 3.90 13.40 -5.53
CA ASN A 76 3.40 12.04 -5.39
C ASN A 76 3.24 11.73 -3.91
N HIS A 77 2.04 11.34 -3.50
CA HIS A 77 1.77 10.90 -2.14
C HIS A 77 1.09 9.54 -2.18
N THR A 78 1.67 8.59 -1.47
CA THR A 78 1.14 7.23 -1.35
C THR A 78 0.93 6.87 0.10
N TRP A 79 -0.14 6.13 0.35
CA TRP A 79 -0.37 5.51 1.65
C TRP A 79 -1.11 4.19 1.50
N GLY A 80 -0.90 3.31 2.44
CA GLY A 80 -1.53 2.01 2.37
C GLY A 80 -1.28 1.18 3.62
N ASN A 81 -2.09 0.16 3.77
CA ASN A 81 -1.89 -0.87 4.76
C ASN A 81 -1.43 -2.14 4.06
N ARG A 82 -0.25 -2.63 4.42
CA ARG A 82 0.32 -3.86 3.88
C ARG A 82 0.15 -4.99 4.87
N THR A 83 -0.26 -6.12 4.37
CA THR A 83 -0.20 -7.35 5.13
C THR A 83 1.25 -7.79 5.29
N SER A 84 1.66 -8.19 6.48
CA SER A 84 2.99 -8.73 6.71
C SER A 84 3.13 -10.09 6.03
N ASP A 85 4.02 -10.18 5.06
CA ASP A 85 4.33 -11.42 4.32
C ASP A 85 5.55 -12.14 4.91
N ASN A 86 6.04 -11.71 6.08
CA ASN A 86 7.26 -12.30 6.64
C ASN A 86 7.06 -13.79 6.90
N PRO A 87 7.73 -14.69 6.14
CA PRO A 87 7.57 -16.13 6.28
C PRO A 87 8.13 -16.69 7.60
N TYR A 88 8.95 -15.89 8.29
CA TYR A 88 9.57 -16.26 9.57
C TYR A 88 8.79 -15.74 10.80
N SER A 89 7.77 -14.93 10.58
CA SER A 89 6.88 -14.43 11.64
C SER A 89 5.48 -15.02 11.47
N GLN A 90 4.67 -14.97 12.51
CA GLN A 90 3.25 -15.32 12.43
C GLN A 90 2.47 -14.24 11.66
N GLY A 91 2.89 -13.97 10.41
CA GLY A 91 2.20 -13.06 9.51
C GLY A 91 0.85 -13.64 9.07
N GLY A 92 -0.08 -12.77 8.71
CA GLY A 92 -1.44 -13.18 8.36
C GLY A 92 -1.51 -14.22 7.23
N LEU A 93 -0.64 -14.13 6.22
CA LEU A 93 -0.60 -15.08 5.11
C LEU A 93 -0.19 -16.48 5.55
N ARG A 94 0.88 -16.59 6.33
CA ARG A 94 1.35 -17.88 6.86
C ARG A 94 0.27 -18.50 7.76
N THR A 95 -0.27 -17.72 8.69
CA THR A 95 -1.29 -18.20 9.61
C THR A 95 -2.57 -18.65 8.89
N MET A 96 -2.93 -18.00 7.80
CA MET A 96 -4.06 -18.37 6.97
C MET A 96 -3.90 -19.77 6.34
N ILE A 97 -2.66 -20.10 5.92
CA ILE A 97 -2.35 -21.39 5.28
C ILE A 97 -2.18 -22.51 6.33
N GLU A 98 -1.60 -22.17 7.48
CA GLU A 98 -1.29 -23.15 8.54
C GLU A 98 -2.45 -23.41 9.50
N GLN A 99 -3.52 -22.60 9.43
CA GLN A 99 -4.65 -22.75 10.36
C GLN A 99 -5.47 -23.98 10.05
N VAL A 100 -5.91 -24.66 11.10
CA VAL A 100 -6.65 -25.91 10.98
C VAL A 100 -8.14 -25.67 10.64
N PRO A 101 -8.73 -26.43 9.71
CA PRO A 101 -10.09 -26.17 9.20
C PRO A 101 -11.19 -26.47 10.22
N PHE A 102 -10.93 -27.31 11.23
CA PHE A 102 -11.93 -27.67 12.23
C PHE A 102 -12.16 -26.61 13.31
N LEU A 103 -11.43 -25.49 13.29
CA LEU A 103 -11.66 -24.33 14.14
C LEU A 103 -12.60 -23.34 13.47
N PRO A 104 -13.61 -22.81 14.15
CA PRO A 104 -14.38 -21.69 13.65
C PRO A 104 -13.55 -20.39 13.73
N VAL A 105 -13.89 -19.41 12.90
CA VAL A 105 -13.27 -18.08 12.95
C VAL A 105 -13.47 -17.44 14.33
N SER A 106 -14.66 -17.57 14.88
CA SER A 106 -14.99 -17.07 16.22
C SER A 106 -15.99 -17.97 16.91
N LEU A 107 -15.93 -17.98 18.23
CA LEU A 107 -16.88 -18.66 19.10
C LEU A 107 -17.25 -17.73 20.25
N ASN A 108 -18.55 -17.54 20.49
CA ASN A 108 -19.05 -16.62 21.51
C ASN A 108 -18.49 -15.18 21.45
N GLY A 109 -18.18 -14.71 20.24
CA GLY A 109 -17.63 -13.37 20.02
C GLY A 109 -16.12 -13.24 20.15
N GLU A 110 -15.42 -14.31 20.51
CA GLU A 110 -13.96 -14.36 20.60
C GLU A 110 -13.34 -15.06 19.40
N TYR A 111 -12.21 -14.58 18.91
CA TYR A 111 -11.46 -15.21 17.84
C TYR A 111 -10.78 -16.49 18.34
N MET A 112 -11.00 -17.58 17.64
CA MET A 112 -10.41 -18.88 18.00
C MET A 112 -8.97 -18.99 17.55
N GLN A 113 -8.12 -19.45 18.46
CA GLN A 113 -6.69 -19.62 18.21
C GLN A 113 -6.28 -21.09 18.41
N ASN A 114 -5.28 -21.54 17.67
CA ASN A 114 -4.80 -22.93 17.74
C ASN A 114 -4.32 -23.34 19.14
N ASN A 115 -3.76 -22.43 19.92
CA ASN A 115 -3.31 -22.69 21.28
C ASN A 115 -4.48 -23.02 22.24
N MET A 116 -5.71 -22.64 21.89
CA MET A 116 -6.89 -22.98 22.69
C MET A 116 -7.27 -24.47 22.63
N ILE A 117 -6.78 -25.19 21.59
CA ILE A 117 -6.96 -26.64 21.46
C ILE A 117 -6.01 -27.41 22.39
N ARG A 118 -5.05 -26.80 23.00
CA ARG A 118 -4.08 -27.40 23.94
C ARG A 118 -4.66 -27.90 25.24
N THR A 119 -5.96 -28.06 25.35
CA THR A 119 -6.51 -28.77 26.51
C THR A 119 -6.14 -30.23 26.36
N THR A 120 -5.22 -30.67 27.20
CA THR A 120 -4.77 -32.04 27.40
C THR A 120 -5.91 -33.09 27.54
N ALA A 121 -7.14 -32.63 27.58
CA ALA A 121 -8.33 -33.47 27.69
C ALA A 121 -8.73 -34.20 26.39
N ILE A 122 -8.31 -33.71 25.22
CA ILE A 122 -8.72 -34.28 23.92
C ILE A 122 -7.76 -35.36 23.42
N LEU A 123 -6.53 -35.42 23.95
CA LEU A 123 -5.47 -36.31 23.47
C LEU A 123 -5.04 -37.34 24.50
N LYS A 124 -5.84 -37.62 25.53
CA LYS A 124 -5.58 -38.76 26.42
C LYS A 124 -6.01 -40.04 25.72
N ASP A 125 -5.08 -40.97 25.61
CA ASP A 125 -5.41 -42.33 25.23
C ASP A 125 -6.50 -42.86 26.16
N LYS A 126 -7.62 -43.30 25.61
CA LYS A 126 -8.71 -43.89 26.40
C LYS A 126 -8.27 -45.12 27.16
N ASN A 127 -7.23 -45.80 26.71
CA ASN A 127 -6.75 -47.08 27.25
C ASN A 127 -5.54 -46.89 28.19
N ASP A 128 -4.87 -45.73 28.15
CA ASP A 128 -3.75 -45.40 29.04
C ASP A 128 -3.73 -43.88 29.32
N PRO A 129 -4.40 -43.45 30.41
CA PRO A 129 -4.43 -42.03 30.79
C PRO A 129 -3.07 -41.43 31.14
N SER A 130 -2.04 -42.26 31.31
CA SER A 130 -0.64 -41.82 31.57
C SER A 130 0.11 -41.51 30.26
N ARG A 131 -0.36 -42.03 29.14
CA ARG A 131 0.15 -41.71 27.80
C ARG A 131 -0.60 -40.49 27.26
N GLY A 132 -0.09 -39.34 27.54
CA GLY A 132 -0.37 -38.19 26.73
C GLY A 132 0.28 -38.41 25.36
N TYR A 133 -0.50 -38.56 24.27
CA TYR A 133 0.06 -38.33 22.96
C TYR A 133 0.57 -36.88 22.97
N GLN A 134 1.88 -36.70 22.78
CA GLN A 134 2.36 -35.44 22.23
C GLN A 134 1.89 -35.45 20.77
N GLY A 135 0.55 -35.39 20.62
CA GLY A 135 -0.05 -35.13 19.35
C GLY A 135 0.48 -33.83 18.85
N PHE A 136 0.59 -33.71 17.57
CA PHE A 136 0.87 -32.52 16.78
C PHE A 136 0.59 -31.27 17.62
N GLN A 137 1.65 -30.64 18.14
CA GLN A 137 1.56 -29.33 18.73
C GLN A 137 1.53 -28.35 17.55
N PRO A 138 0.36 -27.85 17.14
CA PRO A 138 0.39 -26.75 16.20
C PRO A 138 1.16 -25.65 16.93
N GLU A 139 2.24 -25.20 16.33
CA GLU A 139 2.91 -23.98 16.78
C GLU A 139 1.82 -22.95 16.94
N GLY A 140 1.86 -22.13 18.03
CA GLY A 140 0.78 -21.24 18.41
C GLY A 140 0.40 -20.27 17.31
N VAL A 141 -0.36 -20.78 16.34
CA VAL A 141 -0.81 -20.04 15.16
C VAL A 141 -2.01 -19.21 15.61
N GLY A 142 -1.89 -17.90 15.49
CA GLY A 142 -2.97 -16.97 15.81
C GLY A 142 -4.16 -17.09 14.86
N ASN A 143 -5.23 -16.41 15.13
CA ASN A 143 -6.36 -16.33 14.21
C ASN A 143 -6.03 -15.39 13.03
N PRO A 144 -6.00 -15.88 11.79
CA PRO A 144 -5.60 -15.04 10.65
C PRO A 144 -6.59 -13.91 10.39
N VAL A 145 -7.87 -14.11 10.59
CA VAL A 145 -8.89 -13.05 10.43
C VAL A 145 -8.68 -11.93 11.45
N GLU A 146 -8.37 -12.30 12.70
CA GLU A 146 -8.03 -11.32 13.74
C GLU A 146 -6.78 -10.53 13.39
N ILE A 147 -5.73 -11.22 12.94
CA ILE A 147 -4.47 -10.60 12.51
C ILE A 147 -4.72 -9.60 11.40
N PHE A 148 -5.43 -9.98 10.34
CA PHE A 148 -5.73 -9.07 9.24
C PHE A 148 -6.59 -7.88 9.63
N LYS A 149 -7.49 -8.02 10.61
CA LYS A 149 -8.36 -6.92 11.04
C LYS A 149 -7.71 -5.97 12.04
N ARG A 150 -6.81 -6.47 12.89
CA ARG A 150 -6.24 -5.71 14.01
C ARG A 150 -4.81 -5.23 13.78
N VAL A 151 -4.03 -5.95 12.95
CA VAL A 151 -2.65 -5.54 12.67
C VAL A 151 -2.64 -4.53 11.53
N GLU A 152 -2.15 -3.34 11.83
CA GLU A 152 -1.95 -2.27 10.85
C GLU A 152 -0.46 -2.08 10.58
N SER A 153 -0.07 -2.26 9.33
CA SER A 153 1.27 -1.97 8.83
C SER A 153 1.17 -0.83 7.83
N MET A 154 0.97 0.36 8.37
CA MET A 154 0.78 1.57 7.57
C MET A 154 2.10 2.04 6.97
N SER A 155 2.10 2.33 5.70
CA SER A 155 3.22 2.99 5.04
C SER A 155 2.76 4.28 4.37
N TYR A 156 3.55 5.33 4.53
CA TYR A 156 3.33 6.62 3.91
C TYR A 156 4.59 7.01 3.15
N ASN A 157 4.41 7.52 1.95
CA ASN A 157 5.52 8.01 1.16
C ASN A 157 5.10 9.27 0.43
N THR A 158 5.89 10.33 0.57
CA THR A 158 5.70 11.61 -0.12
C THR A 158 6.95 11.93 -0.91
N GLN A 159 6.79 12.20 -2.18
CA GLN A 159 7.84 12.69 -3.05
C GLN A 159 7.40 13.99 -3.71
N ILE A 160 8.25 14.99 -3.66
CA ILE A 160 8.08 16.27 -4.35
C ILE A 160 9.30 16.46 -5.25
N PHE A 161 9.04 16.50 -6.53
CA PHE A 161 10.05 16.80 -7.54
C PHE A 161 9.67 18.10 -8.23
N GLY A 162 10.61 19.04 -8.30
CA GLY A 162 10.40 20.31 -8.96
C GLY A 162 11.63 20.76 -9.72
N ASN A 163 11.43 21.39 -10.84
CA ASN A 163 12.47 22.14 -11.52
C ASN A 163 11.95 23.45 -12.07
N ALA A 164 12.79 24.45 -12.05
CA ALA A 164 12.57 25.74 -12.70
C ALA A 164 13.79 26.07 -13.60
N ALA A 165 13.52 26.52 -14.78
CA ALA A 165 14.56 26.90 -15.75
C ALA A 165 14.28 28.29 -16.32
N LEU A 166 15.34 29.06 -16.49
CA LEU A 166 15.36 30.32 -17.23
C LEU A 166 16.29 30.14 -18.44
N THR A 167 15.82 30.48 -19.62
CA THR A 167 16.59 30.47 -20.84
C THR A 167 16.70 31.90 -21.36
N PHE A 168 17.92 32.42 -21.43
CA PHE A 168 18.22 33.73 -21.97
C PHE A 168 18.70 33.59 -23.43
N HIS A 169 17.94 34.15 -24.34
CA HIS A 169 18.30 34.21 -25.76
C HIS A 169 19.20 35.43 -26.02
N LEU A 170 20.51 35.23 -25.86
CA LEU A 170 21.47 36.32 -25.85
C LEU A 170 21.74 36.86 -27.25
N LEU A 171 21.94 35.96 -28.20
CA LEU A 171 22.22 36.26 -29.60
C LEU A 171 21.60 35.19 -30.49
N LYS A 172 21.53 35.45 -31.81
CA LYS A 172 21.07 34.43 -32.78
C LYS A 172 21.97 33.20 -32.73
N GLY A 173 21.44 32.10 -32.22
CA GLY A 173 22.16 30.84 -32.07
C GLY A 173 22.96 30.69 -30.77
N LEU A 174 22.80 31.62 -29.79
CA LEU A 174 23.44 31.55 -28.48
C LEU A 174 22.40 31.71 -27.37
N ASP A 175 22.11 30.64 -26.64
CA ASP A 175 21.21 30.62 -25.50
C ASP A 175 22.00 30.26 -24.25
N LEU A 176 21.69 30.95 -23.15
CA LEU A 176 22.16 30.63 -21.81
C LEU A 176 20.98 30.08 -20.99
N LYS A 177 21.07 28.84 -20.58
CA LYS A 177 20.06 28.19 -19.72
C LYS A 177 20.60 28.02 -18.33
N THR A 178 19.84 28.49 -17.33
CA THR A 178 20.05 28.18 -15.92
C THR A 178 18.87 27.37 -15.40
N GLN A 179 19.15 26.38 -14.56
CA GLN A 179 18.12 25.48 -14.02
C GLN A 179 18.39 25.17 -12.55
N VAL A 180 17.34 25.18 -11.77
CA VAL A 180 17.33 24.74 -10.37
C VAL A 180 16.33 23.61 -10.23
N GLY A 181 16.72 22.55 -9.53
CA GLY A 181 15.87 21.41 -9.24
C GLY A 181 15.81 21.10 -7.74
N VAL A 182 14.68 20.61 -7.30
CA VAL A 182 14.44 20.11 -5.94
C VAL A 182 13.87 18.71 -6.05
N ASP A 183 14.46 17.76 -5.30
CA ASP A 183 13.93 16.43 -5.07
C ASP A 183 13.84 16.20 -3.57
N TYR A 184 12.63 16.02 -3.09
CA TYR A 184 12.35 15.77 -1.68
C TYR A 184 11.61 14.44 -1.56
N HIS A 185 12.13 13.55 -0.73
CA HIS A 185 11.52 12.26 -0.44
C HIS A 185 11.39 12.07 1.06
N ASN A 186 10.20 11.69 1.51
CA ASN A 186 9.91 11.33 2.90
C ASN A 186 9.04 10.07 2.93
N GLY A 187 9.54 9.02 3.55
CA GLY A 187 8.84 7.74 3.77
C GLY A 187 8.78 7.39 5.27
N ARG A 188 7.64 6.84 5.68
CA ARG A 188 7.43 6.33 7.04
C ARG A 188 6.74 4.98 6.99
#